data_bf384413282bddf85ac0729c38fb6e14
#
_entry.id   bf384413282bddf85ac0729c38fb6e14
#
_cell.length_a   1.000
_cell.length_b   1.000
_cell.length_c   1.000
_cell.angle_alpha   90.00
_cell.angle_beta   90.00
_cell.angle_gamma   90.00
#
_symmetry.space_group_name_H-M   'P 1'
#
loop_
_entity.id
_entity.type
_entity.pdbx_description
1 polymer ?
#
loop_
_entity_poly.entity_id
_entity_poly.type
_entity_poly.pdbx_seq_one_letter_code
_entity_poly.pdbx_strand_id
1 'polypeptide(L)'
;ITHRKEYRYMSTSNWEDAKARSNYHFNKWHKDTDCVEHLGKFTGGWQTELQSVIEDAKPLNWGNRREGTGRENTNVNVEAEENDLKTAGADPKMTIYRGLKDFTKCPTLQRMTDYFEMSPVSSKLHTQFTGEVLNMHIDKLYDLDADSDNVLRIMVMLQDWEPGQFLMYGNEQFDRWRAGDIHKFDWPNIPHATANASNKPRPMLVITGVMTDKTRGILAKPIKKKV
;
A
#
# COMPACT_ATOMS: atom_id res chain seq x y z
N ILE A 1 -8.50 -29.13 -34.08
CA ILE A 1 -7.35 -29.01 -33.17
C ILE A 1 -7.52 -27.71 -32.44
N THR A 2 -8.16 -27.77 -31.29
CA THR A 2 -8.41 -26.62 -30.40
C THR A 2 -7.14 -26.37 -29.58
N HIS A 3 -6.43 -25.32 -29.90
CA HIS A 3 -5.38 -24.80 -29.03
C HIS A 3 -6.03 -24.30 -27.74
N ARG A 4 -6.03 -25.14 -26.68
CA ARG A 4 -6.17 -24.63 -25.32
C ARG A 4 -4.98 -23.71 -25.08
N LYS A 5 -5.22 -22.40 -25.04
CA LYS A 5 -4.29 -21.47 -24.40
C LYS A 5 -4.17 -21.92 -22.93
N GLU A 6 -3.05 -22.52 -22.58
CA GLU A 6 -2.66 -22.71 -21.20
C GLU A 6 -2.56 -21.29 -20.58
N TYR A 7 -3.56 -20.92 -19.84
CA TYR A 7 -3.43 -19.82 -18.90
C TYR A 7 -2.45 -20.29 -17.82
N ARG A 8 -1.16 -20.10 -18.08
CA ARG A 8 -0.17 -20.12 -17.00
C ARG A 8 -0.63 -19.10 -15.99
N TYR A 9 -0.96 -19.55 -14.81
CA TYR A 9 -1.17 -18.69 -13.65
C TYR A 9 0.15 -17.92 -13.44
N MET A 10 0.22 -16.71 -13.98
CA MET A 10 1.43 -15.86 -13.86
C MET A 10 1.73 -15.48 -12.41
N SER A 11 0.78 -15.68 -11.50
CA SER A 11 0.95 -15.41 -10.08
C SER A 11 1.93 -16.36 -9.38
N THR A 12 2.00 -17.63 -9.79
CA THR A 12 2.88 -18.59 -9.10
C THR A 12 4.35 -18.40 -9.43
N SER A 13 4.71 -18.13 -10.69
CA SER A 13 6.11 -17.89 -11.06
C SER A 13 6.68 -16.62 -10.41
N ASN A 14 5.93 -15.52 -10.41
CA ASN A 14 6.39 -14.27 -9.79
C ASN A 14 6.46 -14.37 -8.26
N TRP A 15 5.56 -15.12 -7.63
CA TRP A 15 5.60 -15.38 -6.21
C TRP A 15 6.81 -16.23 -5.82
N GLU A 16 7.11 -17.30 -6.54
CA GLU A 16 8.29 -18.13 -6.29
C GLU A 16 9.59 -17.36 -6.55
N ASP A 17 9.67 -16.56 -7.60
CA ASP A 17 10.79 -15.66 -7.86
C ASP A 17 10.96 -14.61 -6.75
N ALA A 18 9.87 -14.06 -6.26
CA ALA A 18 9.89 -13.10 -5.16
C ALA A 18 10.37 -13.76 -3.87
N LYS A 19 9.89 -14.95 -3.54
CA LYS A 19 10.36 -15.71 -2.37
C LYS A 19 11.86 -16.07 -2.48
N ALA A 20 12.31 -16.46 -3.67
CA ALA A 20 13.71 -16.83 -3.89
C ALA A 20 14.68 -15.64 -3.70
N ARG A 21 14.20 -14.40 -3.92
CA ARG A 21 14.99 -13.17 -3.72
C ARG A 21 14.87 -12.61 -2.30
N SER A 22 13.86 -13.02 -1.58
CA SER A 22 13.56 -12.54 -0.24
C SER A 22 14.47 -13.21 0.79
N ASN A 23 14.98 -12.43 1.73
CA ASN A 23 15.65 -12.94 2.92
C ASN A 23 14.67 -13.40 4.01
N TYR A 24 13.37 -13.21 3.77
CA TYR A 24 12.33 -13.61 4.69
C TYR A 24 12.01 -15.10 4.58
N HIS A 25 12.17 -15.83 5.68
CA HIS A 25 11.85 -17.25 5.77
C HIS A 25 10.40 -17.43 6.24
N PHE A 26 9.48 -17.54 5.29
CA PHE A 26 8.07 -17.70 5.59
C PHE A 26 7.79 -19.03 6.31
N ASN A 27 7.59 -18.97 7.63
CA ASN A 27 7.17 -20.11 8.43
C ASN A 27 5.71 -19.97 8.84
N LYS A 28 4.81 -20.66 8.14
CA LYS A 28 3.36 -20.60 8.37
C LYS A 28 2.90 -21.12 9.74
N TRP A 29 3.79 -21.77 10.48
CA TRP A 29 3.49 -22.35 11.80
C TRP A 29 3.91 -21.46 12.96
N HIS A 30 4.67 -20.41 12.71
CA HIS A 30 5.12 -19.47 13.70
C HIS A 30 4.65 -18.07 13.33
N LYS A 31 4.19 -17.35 14.33
CA LYS A 31 3.83 -15.94 14.19
C LYS A 31 5.10 -15.09 14.33
N ASP A 32 5.37 -14.29 13.30
CA ASP A 32 6.37 -13.23 13.41
C ASP A 32 5.77 -12.06 14.19
N THR A 33 6.60 -11.36 14.92
CA THR A 33 6.18 -10.26 15.79
C THR A 33 6.85 -8.93 15.48
N ASP A 34 7.86 -8.95 14.60
CA ASP A 34 8.71 -7.78 14.35
C ASP A 34 8.77 -7.39 12.87
N CYS A 35 7.72 -7.71 12.10
CA CYS A 35 7.64 -7.35 10.69
C CYS A 35 7.36 -5.86 10.47
N VAL A 36 6.82 -5.17 11.48
CA VAL A 36 6.37 -3.78 11.38
C VAL A 36 7.08 -2.93 12.42
N GLU A 37 7.71 -1.86 11.95
CA GLU A 37 8.32 -0.85 12.81
C GLU A 37 7.43 0.39 12.90
N HIS A 38 7.02 0.74 14.11
CA HIS A 38 6.28 1.96 14.39
C HIS A 38 7.21 3.16 14.45
N LEU A 39 6.94 4.16 13.62
CA LEU A 39 7.74 5.39 13.53
C LEU A 39 7.18 6.54 14.37
N GLY A 40 5.91 6.44 14.75
CA GLY A 40 5.23 7.49 15.51
C GLY A 40 3.88 7.86 14.93
N LYS A 41 3.50 9.14 15.05
CA LYS A 41 2.15 9.59 14.72
C LYS A 41 2.09 10.99 14.17
N PHE A 42 1.29 11.19 13.11
CA PHE A 42 0.76 12.49 12.75
C PHE A 42 -0.51 12.80 13.54
N THR A 43 -0.71 14.07 13.85
CA THR A 43 -1.96 14.60 14.41
C THR A 43 -2.43 15.76 13.55
N GLY A 44 -3.73 15.95 13.43
CA GLY A 44 -4.29 17.03 12.61
C GLY A 44 -5.73 16.76 12.20
N GLY A 45 -6.25 17.59 11.32
CA GLY A 45 -7.64 17.58 10.89
C GLY A 45 -7.79 17.34 9.39
N TRP A 46 -7.30 16.22 8.86
CA TRP A 46 -7.41 15.86 7.43
C TRP A 46 -8.69 15.12 7.04
N GLN A 47 -9.57 14.81 7.99
CA GLN A 47 -10.73 13.92 7.77
C GLN A 47 -11.71 14.48 6.74
N THR A 48 -11.97 15.79 6.75
CA THR A 48 -12.86 16.43 5.77
C THR A 48 -12.27 16.40 4.37
N GLU A 49 -10.98 16.73 4.23
CA GLU A 49 -10.26 16.65 2.96
C GLU A 49 -10.26 15.20 2.44
N LEU A 50 -9.96 14.24 3.32
CA LEU A 50 -9.92 12.82 3.00
C LEU A 50 -11.26 12.28 2.55
N GLN A 51 -12.35 12.66 3.19
CA GLN A 51 -13.71 12.25 2.82
C GLN A 51 -14.05 12.66 1.40
N SER A 52 -13.73 13.88 1.00
CA SER A 52 -13.92 14.35 -0.38
C SER A 52 -13.19 13.49 -1.40
N VAL A 53 -11.95 13.12 -1.12
CA VAL A 53 -11.13 12.28 -2.00
C VAL A 53 -11.64 10.84 -2.08
N ILE A 54 -12.11 10.29 -0.95
CA ILE A 54 -12.69 8.94 -0.91
C ILE A 54 -13.97 8.87 -1.73
N GLU A 55 -14.84 9.85 -1.64
CA GLU A 55 -16.09 9.89 -2.42
C GLU A 55 -15.80 9.98 -3.92
N ASP A 56 -14.81 10.77 -4.32
CA ASP A 56 -14.37 10.84 -5.73
C ASP A 56 -13.80 9.50 -6.24
N ALA A 57 -13.15 8.72 -5.37
CA ALA A 57 -12.57 7.44 -5.71
C ALA A 57 -13.59 6.27 -5.64
N LYS A 58 -14.83 6.52 -5.23
CA LYS A 58 -15.85 5.50 -5.09
C LYS A 58 -16.22 4.89 -6.44
N PRO A 59 -16.35 3.56 -6.56
CA PRO A 59 -16.73 2.94 -7.81
C PRO A 59 -18.15 3.34 -8.24
N LEU A 60 -18.32 3.58 -9.53
CA LEU A 60 -19.63 3.88 -10.13
C LEU A 60 -20.54 2.66 -10.12
N ASN A 61 -19.97 1.47 -10.36
CA ASN A 61 -20.70 0.20 -10.34
C ASN A 61 -20.08 -0.76 -9.32
N TRP A 62 -20.72 -0.82 -8.17
CA TRP A 62 -20.26 -1.66 -7.07
C TRP A 62 -20.34 -3.16 -7.34
N GLY A 63 -21.28 -3.60 -8.21
CA GLY A 63 -21.49 -5.01 -8.55
C GLY A 63 -20.39 -5.61 -9.43
N ASN A 64 -19.75 -4.81 -10.27
CA ASN A 64 -18.80 -5.27 -11.29
C ASN A 64 -17.34 -4.94 -10.94
N ARG A 65 -17.00 -4.83 -9.69
CA ARG A 65 -15.64 -4.47 -9.26
C ARG A 65 -14.55 -5.40 -9.77
N ARG A 66 -14.87 -6.69 -9.95
CA ARG A 66 -13.96 -7.69 -10.50
C ARG A 66 -13.65 -7.50 -11.99
N GLU A 67 -14.47 -6.75 -12.69
CA GLU A 67 -14.31 -6.44 -14.11
C GLU A 67 -13.53 -5.14 -14.34
N GLY A 68 -12.95 -4.57 -13.30
CA GLY A 68 -12.16 -3.34 -13.40
C GLY A 68 -12.97 -2.05 -13.39
N THR A 69 -14.28 -2.13 -13.40
CA THR A 69 -15.20 -0.98 -13.46
C THR A 69 -15.14 -0.05 -12.25
N GLY A 70 -14.44 -0.45 -11.23
CA GLY A 70 -14.37 0.35 -10.02
C GLY A 70 -13.24 1.35 -9.94
N ARG A 71 -12.55 1.67 -11.06
CA ARG A 71 -11.41 2.59 -11.07
C ARG A 71 -11.68 3.91 -11.81
N GLU A 72 -12.88 4.07 -12.33
CA GLU A 72 -13.20 5.14 -13.26
C GLU A 72 -13.10 6.54 -12.65
N ASN A 73 -13.25 6.63 -11.34
CA ASN A 73 -13.23 7.92 -10.64
C ASN A 73 -11.89 8.25 -9.99
N THR A 74 -10.85 7.49 -10.31
CA THR A 74 -9.51 7.80 -9.84
C THR A 74 -8.73 8.52 -10.94
N ASN A 75 -7.85 9.43 -10.59
CA ASN A 75 -6.91 10.03 -11.53
C ASN A 75 -5.65 9.17 -11.71
N VAL A 76 -5.75 7.88 -11.45
CA VAL A 76 -4.68 6.92 -11.65
C VAL A 76 -4.77 6.37 -13.07
N ASN A 77 -3.63 6.20 -13.72
CA ASN A 77 -3.54 5.48 -14.98
C ASN A 77 -3.80 4.00 -14.73
N VAL A 78 -4.99 3.53 -15.13
CA VAL A 78 -5.46 2.16 -14.88
C VAL A 78 -4.56 1.11 -15.52
N GLU A 79 -4.07 1.35 -16.74
CA GLU A 79 -3.16 0.42 -17.42
C GLU A 79 -1.82 0.31 -16.70
N ALA A 80 -1.25 1.43 -16.26
CA ALA A 80 -0.02 1.42 -15.47
C ALA A 80 -0.21 0.67 -14.14
N GLU A 81 -1.32 0.90 -13.44
CA GLU A 81 -1.65 0.18 -12.20
C GLU A 81 -1.81 -1.33 -12.43
N GLU A 82 -2.44 -1.75 -13.54
CA GLU A 82 -2.56 -3.16 -13.89
C GLU A 82 -1.21 -3.80 -14.21
N ASN A 83 -0.33 -3.07 -14.89
CA ASN A 83 1.01 -3.54 -15.18
C ASN A 83 1.86 -3.63 -13.91
N ASP A 84 1.76 -2.67 -12.99
CA ASP A 84 2.41 -2.71 -11.68
C ASP A 84 1.95 -3.92 -10.87
N LEU A 85 0.65 -4.20 -10.84
CA LEU A 85 0.09 -5.37 -10.17
C LEU A 85 0.60 -6.68 -10.79
N LYS A 86 0.59 -6.79 -12.11
CA LYS A 86 1.13 -7.96 -12.82
C LYS A 86 2.62 -8.16 -12.52
N THR A 87 3.37 -7.07 -12.51
CA THR A 87 4.81 -7.08 -12.20
C THR A 87 5.08 -7.51 -10.77
N ALA A 88 4.23 -7.11 -9.83
CA ALA A 88 4.26 -7.54 -8.43
C ALA A 88 3.77 -9.00 -8.22
N GLY A 89 3.33 -9.68 -9.27
CA GLY A 89 2.80 -11.05 -9.19
C GLY A 89 1.33 -11.13 -8.80
N ALA A 90 0.64 -10.00 -8.71
CA ALA A 90 -0.79 -9.96 -8.41
C ALA A 90 -1.65 -10.12 -9.68
N ASP A 91 -2.81 -10.76 -9.54
CA ASP A 91 -3.81 -10.79 -10.60
C ASP A 91 -4.68 -9.53 -10.51
N PRO A 92 -4.64 -8.62 -11.51
CA PRO A 92 -5.44 -7.40 -11.49
C PRO A 92 -6.95 -7.64 -11.45
N LYS A 93 -7.41 -8.81 -11.88
CA LYS A 93 -8.84 -9.19 -11.82
C LYS A 93 -9.28 -9.62 -10.42
N MET A 94 -8.34 -10.19 -9.66
CA MET A 94 -8.58 -10.64 -8.29
C MET A 94 -8.17 -9.61 -7.25
N THR A 95 -7.29 -8.69 -7.64
CA THR A 95 -6.68 -7.69 -6.77
C THR A 95 -7.29 -6.33 -7.08
N ILE A 96 -8.01 -5.78 -6.12
CA ILE A 96 -8.66 -4.49 -6.28
C ILE A 96 -8.26 -3.56 -5.13
N TYR A 97 -7.70 -2.42 -5.47
CA TYR A 97 -7.54 -1.26 -4.62
C TYR A 97 -7.65 0.02 -5.44
N ARG A 98 -7.80 1.14 -4.78
CA ARG A 98 -7.85 2.44 -5.40
C ARG A 98 -6.57 3.20 -5.08
N GLY A 99 -5.94 3.74 -6.09
CA GLY A 99 -4.78 4.61 -5.92
C GLY A 99 -5.07 6.02 -6.42
N LEU A 100 -4.74 7.03 -5.64
CA LEU A 100 -4.82 8.44 -5.99
C LEU A 100 -3.46 9.10 -5.74
N LYS A 101 -2.92 9.75 -6.77
CA LYS A 101 -1.62 10.47 -6.70
C LYS A 101 -1.78 11.98 -6.66
N ASP A 102 -2.91 12.50 -7.10
CA ASP A 102 -3.22 13.93 -7.05
C ASP A 102 -3.82 14.32 -5.70
N PHE A 103 -3.11 15.11 -4.94
CA PHE A 103 -3.52 15.56 -3.60
C PHE A 103 -4.06 16.99 -3.59
N THR A 104 -4.42 17.54 -4.74
CA THR A 104 -4.97 18.91 -4.84
C THR A 104 -6.16 19.12 -3.91
N LYS A 105 -7.04 18.12 -3.78
CA LYS A 105 -8.20 18.15 -2.87
C LYS A 105 -7.88 17.72 -1.44
N CYS A 106 -6.67 17.20 -1.19
CA CYS A 106 -6.24 16.76 0.14
C CYS A 106 -4.78 17.17 0.40
N PRO A 107 -4.48 18.48 0.47
CA PRO A 107 -3.12 18.98 0.57
C PRO A 107 -2.40 18.54 1.85
N THR A 108 -3.13 18.08 2.86
CA THR A 108 -2.54 17.51 4.07
C THR A 108 -1.72 16.24 3.76
N LEU A 109 -2.13 15.44 2.79
CA LEU A 109 -1.36 14.26 2.37
C LEU A 109 -0.02 14.65 1.72
N GLN A 110 -0.01 15.76 0.98
CA GLN A 110 1.24 16.31 0.45
C GLN A 110 2.16 16.77 1.58
N ARG A 111 1.63 17.49 2.59
CA ARG A 111 2.43 17.90 3.76
C ARG A 111 2.99 16.72 4.55
N MET A 112 2.23 15.63 4.67
CA MET A 112 2.71 14.38 5.28
C MET A 112 3.86 13.77 4.47
N THR A 113 3.77 13.80 3.15
CA THR A 113 4.82 13.33 2.24
C THR A 113 6.08 14.17 2.38
N ASP A 114 5.94 15.48 2.29
CA ASP A 114 7.05 16.43 2.32
C ASP A 114 7.81 16.44 3.66
N TYR A 115 7.10 16.09 4.74
CA TYR A 115 7.69 15.99 6.07
C TYR A 115 8.91 15.06 6.13
N PHE A 116 8.94 14.00 5.34
CA PHE A 116 10.03 13.02 5.38
C PHE A 116 11.28 13.45 4.63
N GLU A 117 11.24 14.54 3.87
CA GLU A 117 12.42 15.10 3.17
C GLU A 117 13.15 14.07 2.29
N MET A 118 12.42 13.10 1.74
CA MET A 118 12.95 12.10 0.79
C MET A 118 13.08 12.71 -0.62
N SER A 119 14.08 12.28 -1.39
CA SER A 119 14.27 12.74 -2.77
C SER A 119 15.08 11.73 -3.61
N PRO A 120 14.52 11.22 -4.72
CA PRO A 120 13.13 11.41 -5.19
C PRO A 120 12.10 10.77 -4.26
N VAL A 121 10.87 11.26 -4.33
CA VAL A 121 9.74 10.73 -3.55
C VAL A 121 8.50 10.59 -4.43
N SER A 122 7.73 9.53 -4.18
CA SER A 122 6.40 9.32 -4.74
C SER A 122 5.46 8.91 -3.63
N SER A 123 4.25 9.45 -3.64
CA SER A 123 3.22 9.07 -2.69
C SER A 123 1.91 8.75 -3.38
N LYS A 124 1.13 7.89 -2.75
CA LYS A 124 -0.15 7.44 -3.24
C LYS A 124 -1.11 7.20 -2.07
N LEU A 125 -2.31 7.74 -2.17
CA LEU A 125 -3.42 7.32 -1.32
C LEU A 125 -3.92 5.96 -1.82
N HIS A 126 -3.75 4.93 -1.01
CA HIS A 126 -4.39 3.64 -1.23
C HIS A 126 -5.71 3.59 -0.46
N THR A 127 -6.80 3.35 -1.15
CA THR A 127 -8.10 3.16 -0.53
C THR A 127 -8.65 1.79 -0.93
N GLN A 128 -8.96 0.97 0.05
CA GLN A 128 -9.71 -0.27 -0.16
C GLN A 128 -11.13 -0.09 0.34
N PHE A 129 -12.09 -0.38 -0.52
CA PHE A 129 -13.50 -0.46 -0.16
C PHE A 129 -13.86 -1.88 0.29
N THR A 130 -15.04 -2.03 0.86
CA THR A 130 -15.57 -3.32 1.30
C THR A 130 -15.46 -4.39 0.21
N GLY A 131 -14.87 -5.53 0.53
CA GLY A 131 -14.68 -6.67 -0.37
C GLY A 131 -13.49 -6.56 -1.30
N GLU A 132 -12.67 -5.50 -1.20
CA GLU A 132 -11.44 -5.39 -1.99
C GLU A 132 -10.26 -6.08 -1.29
N VAL A 133 -9.40 -6.69 -2.10
CA VAL A 133 -8.26 -7.50 -1.66
C VAL A 133 -7.04 -7.13 -2.49
N LEU A 134 -5.88 -7.05 -1.84
CA LEU A 134 -4.58 -7.12 -2.48
C LEU A 134 -3.89 -8.39 -1.95
N ASN A 135 -3.68 -9.36 -2.83
CA ASN A 135 -3.17 -10.67 -2.47
C ASN A 135 -1.70 -10.60 -2.02
N MET A 136 -1.22 -11.70 -1.42
CA MET A 136 0.16 -11.82 -0.94
C MET A 136 1.15 -11.57 -2.07
N HIS A 137 2.06 -10.63 -1.86
CA HIS A 137 3.10 -10.25 -2.82
C HIS A 137 4.31 -9.66 -2.09
N ILE A 138 5.40 -9.52 -2.81
CA ILE A 138 6.58 -8.78 -2.38
C ILE A 138 6.77 -7.64 -3.39
N ASP A 139 6.88 -6.44 -2.89
CA ASP A 139 7.02 -5.25 -3.72
C ASP A 139 8.29 -5.28 -4.59
N LYS A 140 8.16 -4.73 -5.78
CA LYS A 140 9.28 -4.40 -6.64
C LYS A 140 9.22 -2.91 -6.96
N LEU A 141 10.32 -2.20 -6.79
CA LEU A 141 10.43 -0.79 -7.16
C LEU A 141 11.46 -0.67 -8.28
N TYR A 142 10.96 -0.52 -9.50
CA TYR A 142 11.81 -0.36 -10.68
C TYR A 142 12.12 1.10 -11.02
N ASP A 143 11.33 2.04 -10.48
CA ASP A 143 11.31 3.44 -10.92
C ASP A 143 12.24 4.35 -10.11
N LEU A 144 12.80 3.85 -9.03
CA LEU A 144 13.78 4.57 -8.24
C LEU A 144 15.16 3.98 -8.55
N ASP A 145 15.92 4.67 -9.37
CA ASP A 145 17.30 4.34 -9.74
C ASP A 145 18.23 4.49 -8.51
N ALA A 146 17.96 3.70 -7.48
CA ALA A 146 18.61 3.77 -6.18
C ALA A 146 18.82 2.37 -5.60
N ASP A 147 19.85 2.21 -4.81
CA ASP A 147 20.08 1.03 -3.99
C ASP A 147 18.86 0.80 -3.08
N SER A 148 18.32 -0.42 -3.07
CA SER A 148 17.15 -0.79 -2.30
C SER A 148 17.27 -0.45 -0.82
N ASP A 149 18.49 -0.49 -0.27
CA ASP A 149 18.78 -0.15 1.13
C ASP A 149 18.55 1.33 1.46
N ASN A 150 18.59 2.19 0.45
CA ASN A 150 18.31 3.61 0.57
C ASN A 150 16.86 3.99 0.26
N VAL A 151 16.06 3.05 -0.24
CA VAL A 151 14.65 3.29 -0.55
C VAL A 151 13.80 2.94 0.66
N LEU A 152 13.08 3.93 1.17
CA LEU A 152 12.16 3.77 2.28
C LEU A 152 10.72 3.74 1.78
N ARG A 153 9.91 2.84 2.35
CA ARG A 153 8.46 2.85 2.19
C ARG A 153 7.81 3.04 3.56
N ILE A 154 7.03 4.11 3.64
CA ILE A 154 6.30 4.51 4.85
C ILE A 154 4.81 4.42 4.57
N MET A 155 4.06 3.91 5.52
CA MET A 155 2.61 3.91 5.54
C MET A 155 2.09 4.80 6.65
N VAL A 156 1.07 5.61 6.33
CA VAL A 156 0.33 6.41 7.31
C VAL A 156 -1.12 5.97 7.28
N MET A 157 -1.63 5.51 8.41
CA MET A 157 -3.02 5.13 8.57
C MET A 157 -3.87 6.40 8.69
N LEU A 158 -4.85 6.59 7.81
CA LEU A 158 -5.59 7.87 7.72
C LEU A 158 -6.92 7.86 8.48
N GLN A 159 -7.38 6.68 8.89
CA GLN A 159 -8.56 6.48 9.74
C GLN A 159 -8.25 5.44 10.81
N ASP A 160 -9.03 5.41 11.88
CA ASP A 160 -8.97 4.35 12.88
C ASP A 160 -9.32 3.01 12.25
N TRP A 161 -8.70 1.96 12.77
CA TRP A 161 -8.99 0.59 12.37
C TRP A 161 -10.45 0.20 12.66
N GLU A 162 -11.02 -0.54 11.73
CA GLU A 162 -12.35 -1.13 11.87
C GLU A 162 -12.25 -2.67 11.81
N PRO A 163 -13.02 -3.39 12.63
CA PRO A 163 -13.10 -4.85 12.53
C PRO A 163 -13.40 -5.30 11.10
N GLY A 164 -12.65 -6.28 10.61
CA GLY A 164 -12.73 -6.75 9.22
C GLY A 164 -11.71 -6.12 8.28
N GLN A 165 -10.93 -5.15 8.72
CA GLN A 165 -9.78 -4.63 7.97
C GLN A 165 -8.54 -5.44 8.33
N PHE A 166 -7.86 -5.97 7.30
CA PHE A 166 -6.68 -6.81 7.45
C PHE A 166 -5.49 -6.21 6.72
N LEU A 167 -4.39 -6.10 7.43
CA LEU A 167 -3.05 -5.90 6.90
C LEU A 167 -2.18 -7.02 7.45
N MET A 168 -1.47 -7.73 6.58
CA MET A 168 -0.57 -8.82 6.96
C MET A 168 0.81 -8.52 6.41
N TYR A 169 1.82 -8.61 7.27
CA TYR A 169 3.23 -8.49 6.94
C TYR A 169 3.92 -9.78 7.40
N GLY A 170 4.42 -10.59 6.45
CA GLY A 170 4.86 -11.93 6.77
C GLY A 170 3.73 -12.75 7.39
N ASN A 171 3.93 -13.22 8.61
CA ASN A 171 2.92 -13.92 9.41
C ASN A 171 2.29 -13.02 10.50
N GLU A 172 2.65 -11.74 10.53
CA GLU A 172 2.10 -10.79 11.48
C GLU A 172 0.84 -10.12 10.92
N GLN A 173 -0.25 -10.19 11.67
CA GLN A 173 -1.44 -9.40 11.41
C GLN A 173 -1.28 -8.04 12.10
N PHE A 174 -1.24 -6.97 11.30
CA PHE A 174 -1.26 -5.60 11.77
C PHE A 174 -2.71 -5.12 11.86
N ASP A 175 -3.14 -4.77 13.05
CA ASP A 175 -4.51 -4.32 13.35
C ASP A 175 -4.50 -3.24 14.45
N ARG A 176 -5.69 -2.73 14.80
CA ARG A 176 -5.92 -1.78 15.89
C ARG A 176 -5.11 -0.49 15.80
N TRP A 177 -4.70 -0.12 14.60
CA TRP A 177 -4.07 1.17 14.38
C TRP A 177 -5.04 2.34 14.64
N ARG A 178 -4.47 3.51 14.87
CA ARG A 178 -5.18 4.77 14.99
C ARG A 178 -4.88 5.68 13.80
N ALA A 179 -5.82 6.55 13.48
CA ALA A 179 -5.60 7.58 12.48
C ALA A 179 -4.33 8.39 12.80
N GLY A 180 -3.46 8.52 11.81
CA GLY A 180 -2.16 9.17 11.91
C GLY A 180 -0.99 8.25 12.29
N ASP A 181 -1.23 7.00 12.68
CA ASP A 181 -0.13 6.08 12.98
C ASP A 181 0.74 5.86 11.75
N ILE A 182 2.05 5.93 11.96
CA ILE A 182 3.09 5.84 10.94
C ILE A 182 3.90 4.58 11.18
N HIS A 183 4.04 3.77 10.15
CA HIS A 183 4.84 2.55 10.22
C HIS A 183 5.61 2.31 8.92
N LYS A 184 6.63 1.46 9.02
CA LYS A 184 7.37 0.91 7.89
C LYS A 184 7.57 -0.59 8.07
N PHE A 185 7.99 -1.25 7.02
CA PHE A 185 8.39 -2.65 7.01
C PHE A 185 9.52 -2.84 5.99
N ASP A 186 10.18 -3.96 6.02
CA ASP A 186 11.20 -4.33 5.04
C ASP A 186 10.54 -4.73 3.72
N TRP A 187 10.11 -3.74 2.95
CA TRP A 187 9.28 -3.86 1.77
C TRP A 187 9.88 -4.75 0.66
N PRO A 188 11.23 -4.82 0.45
CA PRO A 188 11.80 -5.69 -0.59
C PRO A 188 11.84 -7.17 -0.17
N ASN A 189 11.70 -7.46 1.11
CA ASN A 189 11.86 -8.81 1.65
C ASN A 189 10.57 -9.37 2.24
N ILE A 190 9.78 -8.58 2.97
CA ILE A 190 8.61 -9.09 3.69
C ILE A 190 7.40 -9.17 2.77
N PRO A 191 6.87 -10.39 2.54
CA PRO A 191 5.61 -10.56 1.81
C PRO A 191 4.46 -9.95 2.60
N HIS A 192 3.52 -9.32 1.89
CA HIS A 192 2.39 -8.67 2.53
C HIS A 192 1.11 -8.77 1.70
N ALA A 193 -0.01 -8.66 2.39
CA ALA A 193 -1.34 -8.72 1.81
C ALA A 193 -2.30 -7.82 2.57
N THR A 194 -3.37 -7.40 1.90
CA THR A 194 -4.42 -6.61 2.55
C THR A 194 -5.80 -7.02 2.08
N ALA A 195 -6.79 -6.94 2.97
CA ALA A 195 -8.19 -7.13 2.63
C ALA A 195 -9.07 -6.20 3.45
N ASN A 196 -10.22 -5.84 2.90
CA ASN A 196 -11.22 -5.07 3.62
C ASN A 196 -12.57 -5.79 3.62
N ALA A 197 -12.86 -6.49 4.70
CA ALA A 197 -14.15 -7.11 4.96
C ALA A 197 -15.04 -6.27 5.89
N SER A 198 -14.61 -5.03 6.24
CA SER A 198 -15.40 -4.11 7.05
C SER A 198 -16.43 -3.36 6.19
N ASN A 199 -17.31 -2.60 6.85
CA ASN A 199 -18.31 -1.77 6.18
C ASN A 199 -17.82 -0.33 5.89
N LYS A 200 -16.52 -0.05 6.12
CA LYS A 200 -15.93 1.28 5.88
C LYS A 200 -14.74 1.18 4.95
N PRO A 201 -14.49 2.20 4.12
CA PRO A 201 -13.25 2.27 3.35
C PRO A 201 -12.04 2.33 4.27
N ARG A 202 -10.92 1.78 3.82
CA ARG A 202 -9.63 1.79 4.51
C ARG A 202 -8.61 2.61 3.71
N PRO A 203 -8.53 3.90 3.95
CA PRO A 203 -7.53 4.76 3.31
C PRO A 203 -6.19 4.68 4.06
N MET A 204 -5.11 4.62 3.28
CA MET A 204 -3.73 4.61 3.76
C MET A 204 -2.86 5.41 2.79
N LEU A 205 -2.05 6.33 3.31
CA LEU A 205 -1.04 7.01 2.50
C LEU A 205 0.22 6.15 2.45
N VAL A 206 0.64 5.79 1.26
CA VAL A 206 1.91 5.11 1.01
C VAL A 206 2.89 6.12 0.43
N ILE A 207 4.02 6.29 1.09
CA ILE A 207 5.10 7.19 0.69
C ILE A 207 6.32 6.34 0.42
N THR A 208 6.90 6.47 -0.77
CA THR A 208 8.11 5.75 -1.15
C THR A 208 9.12 6.71 -1.72
N GLY A 209 10.35 6.67 -1.24
CA GLY A 209 11.39 7.58 -1.71
C GLY A 209 12.77 7.21 -1.22
N VAL A 210 13.76 7.91 -1.76
CA VAL A 210 15.16 7.74 -1.37
C VAL A 210 15.45 8.58 -0.14
N MET A 211 16.03 7.95 0.87
CA MET A 211 16.40 8.60 2.12
C MET A 211 17.53 9.62 1.90
N THR A 212 17.32 10.81 2.40
CA THR A 212 18.36 11.84 2.56
C THR A 212 18.92 11.81 3.99
N ASP A 213 19.96 12.61 4.27
CA ASP A 213 20.44 12.79 5.64
C ASP A 213 19.37 13.40 6.55
N LYS A 214 18.54 14.28 6.01
CA LYS A 214 17.39 14.85 6.74
C LYS A 214 16.36 13.79 7.09
N THR A 215 16.04 12.89 6.15
CA THR A 215 15.17 11.74 6.41
C THR A 215 15.70 10.90 7.55
N ARG A 216 16.99 10.58 7.55
CA ARG A 216 17.63 9.80 8.62
C ARG A 216 17.54 10.52 9.98
N GLY A 217 17.73 11.83 9.99
CA GLY A 217 17.57 12.67 11.18
C GLY A 217 16.14 12.67 11.74
N ILE A 218 15.13 12.67 10.86
CA ILE A 218 13.71 12.57 11.24
C ILE A 218 13.41 11.22 11.87
N LEU A 219 13.91 10.14 11.27
CA LEU A 219 13.65 8.77 11.71
C LEU A 219 14.43 8.36 12.97
N ALA A 220 15.42 9.13 13.38
CA ALA A 220 16.19 8.87 14.60
C ALA A 220 15.39 9.04 15.91
N LYS A 221 14.17 9.57 15.83
CA LYS A 221 13.29 9.83 16.97
C LYS A 221 11.84 9.48 16.65
N PRO A 222 11.04 9.07 17.63
CA PRO A 222 9.61 8.88 17.40
C PRO A 222 8.93 10.15 16.88
N ILE A 223 8.20 10.01 15.78
CA ILE A 223 7.52 11.13 15.12
C ILE A 223 6.29 11.54 15.95
N LYS A 224 6.22 12.84 16.29
CA LYS A 224 5.04 13.48 16.88
C LYS A 224 4.84 14.81 16.19
N LYS A 225 4.05 14.84 15.11
CA LYS A 225 3.91 16.00 14.26
C LYS A 225 2.45 16.35 13.99
N LYS A 226 2.09 17.60 14.22
CA LYS A 226 0.83 18.16 13.75
C LYS A 226 0.98 18.61 12.27
N VAL A 227 0.06 18.18 11.41
CA VAL A 227 0.03 18.44 9.96
C VAL A 227 -1.22 19.22 9.55
#